data_d15e821a7ac900c75333ca3c702b1411
#
_entry.id   d15e821a7ac900c75333ca3c702b1411
#
_cell.length_a   1.000
_cell.length_b   1.000
_cell.length_c   1.000
_cell.angle_alpha   90.00
_cell.angle_beta   90.00
_cell.angle_gamma   90.00
#
_symmetry.space_group_name_H-M   'P 1'
#
loop_
_entity.id
_entity.type
_entity.pdbx_description
1 polymer ?
#
loop_
_entity_poly.entity_id
_entity_poly.type
_entity_poly.pdbx_seq_one_letter_code
_entity_poly.pdbx_strand_id
1 'polypeptide(L)'
;MDKKAKLLDRLQNLAIAVLSLSFLFLLVQTPLFGDAGDTTIASTVRGWFTDRQTSAAEEPDSLAALAVPVRIVQSNDFIRSGLDALTTADDAFETVGSFLSEAIGSARGISSVSESTFLSALDGSGLYFAFACDLPLEVLSARLGVQSPTARQLDVRRCLLSLDGEDTATLYLQDTRQGVYRFSTAVSAASVKEYLESQDGGNADFARSLGEEYASLSPYTLVFDSVSARRELSAANALSDYPSEELLRRTEFNPHTKDRYVESSGTEVVIEGQRKLYLHTDGTLSYSGGAAEDGSLFAVAAADAAHISRAELCAAARGLIGVLTQGRIGDAALFLSGIESDDDGATVFFDYMAGGTPIRFADGSHAAEVRIEGQSITAFSLRLRRYTLTERDSLLLPLALSRAIAQRYPGCELTVAYIDSYGDSVGASWIAD
;
A
#
# COMPACT_ATOMS: atom_id res chain seq x y z
N MET A 1 68.75 2.75 -24.64
CA MET A 1 67.65 2.09 -23.88
C MET A 1 66.24 2.68 -24.20
N ASP A 2 66.11 3.72 -24.99
CA ASP A 2 64.85 4.48 -25.18
C ASP A 2 63.82 3.94 -26.19
N LYS A 3 64.30 3.13 -27.16
CA LYS A 3 63.38 2.70 -28.24
C LYS A 3 62.43 1.57 -27.78
N LYS A 4 62.85 0.71 -26.84
CA LYS A 4 62.00 -0.37 -26.30
C LYS A 4 60.93 0.16 -25.35
N ALA A 5 61.22 1.16 -24.53
CA ALA A 5 60.26 1.81 -23.65
C ALA A 5 59.15 2.52 -24.42
N LYS A 6 59.49 3.27 -25.46
CA LYS A 6 58.52 3.95 -26.34
C LYS A 6 57.65 2.97 -27.14
N LEU A 7 58.15 1.78 -27.45
CA LEU A 7 57.40 0.74 -28.15
C LEU A 7 56.39 0.08 -27.16
N LEU A 8 56.80 -0.13 -25.91
CA LEU A 8 55.95 -0.68 -24.87
C LEU A 8 54.77 0.26 -24.54
N ASP A 9 55.05 1.57 -24.38
CA ASP A 9 54.03 2.59 -24.16
C ASP A 9 53.01 2.68 -25.31
N ARG A 10 53.47 2.57 -26.55
CA ARG A 10 52.57 2.55 -27.72
C ARG A 10 51.71 1.29 -27.78
N LEU A 11 52.26 0.13 -27.43
CA LEU A 11 51.51 -1.12 -27.35
C LEU A 11 50.47 -1.10 -26.19
N GLN A 12 50.82 -0.51 -25.06
CA GLN A 12 49.92 -0.34 -23.94
C GLN A 12 48.76 0.61 -24.27
N ASN A 13 49.05 1.74 -24.90
CA ASN A 13 48.01 2.68 -25.35
C ASN A 13 47.12 2.09 -26.44
N LEU A 14 47.65 1.27 -27.33
CA LEU A 14 46.86 0.55 -28.33
C LEU A 14 45.96 -0.51 -27.67
N ALA A 15 46.46 -1.25 -26.68
CA ALA A 15 45.67 -2.24 -25.93
C ALA A 15 44.50 -1.58 -25.16
N ILE A 16 44.76 -0.42 -24.54
CA ILE A 16 43.74 0.37 -23.87
C ILE A 16 42.68 0.86 -24.89
N ALA A 17 43.09 1.35 -26.02
CA ALA A 17 42.16 1.80 -27.07
C ALA A 17 41.29 0.65 -27.61
N VAL A 18 41.86 -0.53 -27.85
CA VAL A 18 41.13 -1.72 -28.30
C VAL A 18 40.15 -2.22 -27.22
N LEU A 19 40.56 -2.25 -25.96
CA LEU A 19 39.70 -2.62 -24.86
C LEU A 19 38.52 -1.65 -24.66
N SER A 20 38.79 -0.34 -24.81
CA SER A 20 37.75 0.69 -24.72
C SER A 20 36.76 0.59 -25.89
N LEU A 21 37.23 0.31 -27.12
CA LEU A 21 36.37 0.07 -28.27
C LEU A 21 35.55 -1.21 -28.14
N SER A 22 36.15 -2.29 -27.65
CA SER A 22 35.46 -3.54 -27.39
C SER A 22 34.38 -3.38 -26.30
N PHE A 23 34.66 -2.60 -25.28
CA PHE A 23 33.69 -2.29 -24.24
C PHE A 23 32.49 -1.48 -24.78
N LEU A 24 32.75 -0.46 -25.60
CA LEU A 24 31.72 0.31 -26.30
C LEU A 24 30.89 -0.57 -27.25
N PHE A 25 31.54 -1.47 -27.97
CA PHE A 25 30.86 -2.41 -28.87
C PHE A 25 29.95 -3.40 -28.11
N LEU A 26 30.41 -3.92 -26.96
CA LEU A 26 29.61 -4.78 -26.08
C LEU A 26 28.43 -4.02 -25.45
N LEU A 27 28.61 -2.75 -25.10
CA LEU A 27 27.51 -1.88 -24.63
C LEU A 27 26.40 -1.70 -25.66
N VAL A 28 26.75 -1.61 -26.95
CA VAL A 28 25.79 -1.46 -28.05
C VAL A 28 25.10 -2.79 -28.41
N GLN A 29 25.75 -3.93 -28.17
CA GLN A 29 25.20 -5.26 -28.50
C GLN A 29 24.39 -5.91 -27.35
N THR A 30 24.45 -5.40 -26.15
CA THR A 30 23.58 -5.92 -25.07
C THR A 30 22.15 -5.44 -25.30
N PRO A 31 21.13 -6.32 -25.24
CA PRO A 31 19.72 -5.98 -25.46
C PRO A 31 19.10 -5.12 -24.35
N LEU A 32 19.91 -4.33 -23.65
CA LEU A 32 19.48 -3.31 -22.68
C LEU A 32 18.94 -2.03 -23.37
N PHE A 33 18.96 -1.96 -24.71
CA PHE A 33 18.47 -0.81 -25.48
C PHE A 33 17.32 -1.18 -26.44
N GLY A 34 16.48 -2.16 -26.03
CA GLY A 34 15.22 -2.41 -26.69
C GLY A 34 14.11 -1.59 -26.01
N ASP A 35 13.56 -0.63 -26.76
CA ASP A 35 12.34 0.13 -26.49
C ASP A 35 12.23 0.83 -25.12
N ALA A 36 12.81 2.02 -25.01
CA ALA A 36 12.29 3.07 -24.12
C ALA A 36 12.73 4.43 -24.68
N GLY A 37 11.76 5.24 -25.02
CA GLY A 37 11.98 6.62 -25.41
C GLY A 37 12.61 7.45 -24.27
N ASP A 38 13.51 8.35 -24.69
CA ASP A 38 14.05 9.48 -23.94
C ASP A 38 14.66 9.23 -22.55
N THR A 39 15.80 8.52 -22.52
CA THR A 39 16.75 8.72 -21.42
C THR A 39 18.09 9.18 -22.01
N THR A 40 18.44 10.44 -21.75
CA THR A 40 19.73 11.00 -22.15
C THR A 40 20.87 10.29 -21.41
N ILE A 41 21.96 9.96 -22.13
CA ILE A 41 23.20 9.33 -21.63
C ILE A 41 23.76 10.07 -20.38
N ALA A 42 23.42 11.35 -20.22
CA ALA A 42 23.81 12.16 -19.07
C ALA A 42 23.16 11.72 -17.73
N SER A 43 21.98 11.11 -17.75
CA SER A 43 21.32 10.60 -16.53
C SER A 43 21.92 9.28 -16.06
N THR A 44 22.33 8.43 -17.00
CA THR A 44 22.96 7.13 -16.71
C THR A 44 24.38 7.29 -16.15
N VAL A 45 25.13 8.28 -16.64
CA VAL A 45 26.50 8.56 -16.16
C VAL A 45 26.46 9.23 -14.77
N ARG A 46 25.43 10.02 -14.48
CA ARG A 46 25.27 10.64 -13.16
C ARG A 46 24.99 9.60 -12.06
N GLY A 47 24.29 8.52 -12.37
CA GLY A 47 24.04 7.39 -11.44
C GLY A 47 25.30 6.60 -11.09
N TRP A 48 26.36 6.64 -11.89
CA TRP A 48 27.60 5.91 -11.61
C TRP A 48 28.57 6.65 -10.67
N PHE A 49 28.39 7.95 -10.48
CA PHE A 49 29.25 8.76 -9.61
C PHE A 49 28.62 9.08 -8.26
N THR A 50 27.38 8.72 -8.05
CA THR A 50 26.74 8.66 -6.73
C THR A 50 26.76 7.22 -6.23
N ASP A 51 27.95 6.66 -6.03
CA ASP A 51 28.14 5.39 -5.37
C ASP A 51 27.95 5.58 -3.84
N ARG A 52 26.70 5.77 -3.45
CA ARG A 52 26.20 5.26 -2.20
C ARG A 52 25.36 4.05 -2.57
N GLN A 53 25.78 2.89 -2.09
CA GLN A 53 25.00 1.66 -2.06
C GLN A 53 23.64 1.91 -1.37
N THR A 54 22.73 2.57 -2.04
CA THR A 54 21.35 2.18 -1.97
C THR A 54 21.33 0.91 -2.78
N SER A 55 21.31 -0.26 -2.12
CA SER A 55 20.69 -1.43 -2.69
C SER A 55 19.45 -0.89 -3.41
N ALA A 56 19.43 -1.02 -4.74
CA ALA A 56 18.20 -0.97 -5.48
C ALA A 56 17.34 -2.16 -4.97
N ALA A 57 16.74 -2.01 -3.80
CA ALA A 57 15.42 -2.51 -3.60
C ALA A 57 14.66 -1.83 -4.74
N GLU A 58 14.07 -2.64 -5.63
CA GLU A 58 13.03 -2.24 -6.53
C GLU A 58 12.33 -1.05 -5.86
N GLU A 59 12.35 0.12 -6.50
CA GLU A 59 11.27 1.06 -6.28
C GLU A 59 10.04 0.36 -6.87
N PRO A 60 9.33 -0.46 -6.10
CA PRO A 60 7.96 -0.68 -6.42
C PRO A 60 7.41 0.72 -6.27
N ASP A 61 6.61 1.17 -7.16
CA ASP A 61 5.78 2.33 -6.98
C ASP A 61 5.39 2.39 -5.51
N SER A 62 6.10 3.21 -4.72
CA SER A 62 6.03 3.12 -3.26
C SER A 62 4.60 3.39 -2.77
N LEU A 63 3.83 4.12 -3.59
CA LEU A 63 2.42 4.39 -3.40
C LEU A 63 1.52 3.27 -3.99
N ALA A 64 1.96 2.51 -4.99
CA ALA A 64 1.16 1.45 -5.59
C ALA A 64 0.76 0.38 -4.56
N ALA A 65 1.70 -0.02 -3.71
CA ALA A 65 1.44 -1.01 -2.66
C ALA A 65 0.52 -0.51 -1.53
N LEU A 66 0.29 0.82 -1.41
CA LEU A 66 -0.53 1.40 -0.34
C LEU A 66 -2.02 1.37 -0.64
N ALA A 67 -2.40 1.45 -1.91
CA ALA A 67 -3.78 1.64 -2.34
C ALA A 67 -4.34 0.37 -2.99
N VAL A 68 -4.45 -0.72 -2.24
CA VAL A 68 -5.00 -1.99 -2.73
C VAL A 68 -6.48 -2.07 -2.37
N PRO A 69 -7.38 -2.28 -3.34
CA PRO A 69 -8.76 -2.58 -3.02
C PRO A 69 -8.86 -3.97 -2.37
N VAL A 70 -9.57 -4.04 -1.25
CA VAL A 70 -9.84 -5.32 -0.56
C VAL A 70 -11.02 -6.05 -1.17
N ARG A 71 -11.85 -5.34 -1.94
CA ARG A 71 -12.99 -5.90 -2.66
C ARG A 71 -13.20 -5.19 -3.97
N ILE A 72 -13.49 -5.98 -4.99
CA ILE A 72 -13.93 -5.51 -6.31
C ILE A 72 -15.23 -6.25 -6.60
N VAL A 73 -16.26 -5.52 -7.00
CA VAL A 73 -17.53 -6.10 -7.44
C VAL A 73 -17.83 -5.64 -8.86
N GLN A 74 -18.08 -6.60 -9.72
CA GLN A 74 -18.50 -6.41 -11.09
C GLN A 74 -20.00 -6.73 -11.14
N SER A 75 -20.81 -5.70 -11.40
CA SER A 75 -22.25 -5.82 -11.42
C SER A 75 -22.75 -5.68 -12.86
N ASN A 76 -23.46 -6.69 -13.35
CA ASN A 76 -24.18 -6.63 -14.61
C ASN A 76 -25.67 -6.88 -14.30
N ASP A 77 -26.42 -5.79 -14.18
CA ASP A 77 -27.79 -5.75 -13.67
C ASP A 77 -27.88 -6.43 -12.28
N PHE A 78 -28.55 -7.57 -12.19
CA PHE A 78 -28.73 -8.32 -10.94
C PHE A 78 -27.67 -9.40 -10.69
N ILE A 79 -26.73 -9.57 -11.63
CA ILE A 79 -25.65 -10.55 -11.50
C ILE A 79 -24.42 -9.84 -10.95
N ARG A 80 -23.94 -10.28 -9.78
CA ARG A 80 -22.78 -9.68 -9.13
C ARG A 80 -21.66 -10.70 -8.95
N SER A 81 -20.51 -10.37 -9.51
CA SER A 81 -19.28 -11.13 -9.34
C SER A 81 -18.39 -10.40 -8.37
N GLY A 82 -18.32 -10.89 -7.13
CA GLY A 82 -17.46 -10.35 -6.09
C GLY A 82 -16.09 -11.03 -6.15
N LEU A 83 -15.03 -10.23 -6.17
CA LEU A 83 -13.66 -10.69 -5.99
C LEU A 83 -13.25 -10.35 -4.56
N ASP A 84 -13.03 -11.39 -3.77
CA ASP A 84 -12.47 -11.25 -2.44
C ASP A 84 -10.93 -11.20 -2.57
N ALA A 85 -10.29 -10.35 -1.78
CA ALA A 85 -8.87 -9.97 -1.89
C ALA A 85 -7.85 -11.12 -1.80
N LEU A 86 -8.27 -12.37 -1.73
CA LEU A 86 -7.40 -13.48 -1.36
C LEU A 86 -6.32 -13.87 -2.35
N THR A 87 -6.53 -13.70 -3.64
CA THR A 87 -5.58 -14.24 -4.62
C THR A 87 -5.69 -13.59 -6.00
N THR A 88 -6.77 -12.93 -6.30
CA THR A 88 -7.07 -12.44 -7.65
C THR A 88 -7.36 -10.95 -7.70
N ALA A 89 -7.42 -10.26 -6.53
CA ALA A 89 -7.73 -8.84 -6.52
C ALA A 89 -6.65 -8.00 -7.19
N ASP A 90 -5.37 -8.36 -7.03
CA ASP A 90 -4.28 -7.63 -7.70
C ASP A 90 -4.32 -7.88 -9.21
N ASP A 91 -4.43 -9.13 -9.66
CA ASP A 91 -4.54 -9.47 -11.07
C ASP A 91 -5.81 -8.87 -11.70
N ALA A 92 -6.93 -8.94 -10.97
CA ALA A 92 -8.18 -8.33 -11.41
C ALA A 92 -8.12 -6.81 -11.40
N PHE A 93 -7.42 -6.20 -10.43
CA PHE A 93 -7.23 -4.76 -10.37
C PHE A 93 -6.33 -4.26 -11.50
N GLU A 94 -5.36 -5.02 -11.95
CA GLU A 94 -4.62 -4.68 -13.18
C GLU A 94 -5.56 -4.52 -14.38
N THR A 95 -6.58 -5.37 -14.48
CA THR A 95 -7.55 -5.32 -15.58
C THR A 95 -8.58 -4.20 -15.39
N VAL A 96 -9.31 -4.19 -14.26
CA VAL A 96 -10.40 -3.22 -14.02
C VAL A 96 -9.90 -1.87 -13.52
N GLY A 97 -8.69 -1.81 -13.00
CA GLY A 97 -8.03 -0.58 -12.55
C GLY A 97 -7.80 0.41 -13.68
N SER A 98 -7.68 -0.05 -14.93
CA SER A 98 -7.60 0.82 -16.11
C SER A 98 -8.87 1.67 -16.26
N PHE A 99 -10.06 1.11 -16.04
CA PHE A 99 -11.32 1.87 -16.04
C PHE A 99 -11.37 2.88 -14.89
N LEU A 100 -10.90 2.51 -13.69
CA LEU A 100 -10.84 3.44 -12.56
C LEU A 100 -9.82 4.56 -12.82
N SER A 101 -8.67 4.25 -13.41
CA SER A 101 -7.64 5.22 -13.80
C SER A 101 -8.20 6.23 -14.80
N GLU A 102 -8.85 5.75 -15.87
CA GLU A 102 -9.49 6.60 -16.86
C GLU A 102 -10.60 7.44 -16.24
N ALA A 103 -11.41 6.83 -15.34
CA ALA A 103 -12.49 7.53 -14.66
C ALA A 103 -11.96 8.67 -13.79
N ILE A 104 -10.97 8.45 -12.95
CA ILE A 104 -10.36 9.47 -12.09
C ILE A 104 -9.65 10.52 -12.94
N GLY A 105 -8.86 10.12 -13.94
CA GLY A 105 -8.11 11.03 -14.80
C GLY A 105 -8.99 11.94 -15.68
N SER A 106 -10.18 11.47 -16.06
CA SER A 106 -11.15 12.22 -16.85
C SER A 106 -12.26 12.90 -16.05
N ALA A 107 -12.32 12.68 -14.73
CA ALA A 107 -13.40 13.16 -13.87
C ALA A 107 -13.57 14.69 -13.91
N ARG A 108 -14.81 15.13 -14.02
CA ARG A 108 -15.20 16.55 -14.11
C ARG A 108 -16.49 16.79 -13.32
N GLY A 109 -16.71 18.05 -12.92
CA GLY A 109 -17.98 18.50 -12.38
C GLY A 109 -18.35 17.85 -11.05
N ILE A 110 -17.50 18.01 -10.04
CA ILE A 110 -17.79 17.49 -8.69
C ILE A 110 -19.12 18.00 -8.15
N SER A 111 -19.98 17.10 -7.69
CA SER A 111 -21.21 17.40 -6.98
C SER A 111 -21.37 16.48 -5.78
N SER A 112 -21.81 17.04 -4.65
CA SER A 112 -22.20 16.24 -3.48
C SER A 112 -23.58 15.63 -3.74
N VAL A 113 -23.72 14.34 -3.43
CA VAL A 113 -24.99 13.63 -3.56
C VAL A 113 -25.32 12.90 -2.26
N SER A 114 -26.58 12.46 -2.12
CA SER A 114 -26.96 11.69 -0.94
C SER A 114 -26.42 10.26 -0.98
N GLU A 115 -26.27 9.66 0.18
CA GLU A 115 -25.92 8.24 0.27
C GLU A 115 -26.96 7.35 -0.41
N SER A 116 -28.24 7.71 -0.35
CA SER A 116 -29.30 6.99 -1.06
C SER A 116 -29.11 7.00 -2.58
N THR A 117 -28.56 8.08 -3.15
CA THR A 117 -28.20 8.13 -4.57
C THR A 117 -27.06 7.15 -4.90
N PHE A 118 -26.03 7.11 -4.07
CA PHE A 118 -24.93 6.16 -4.22
C PHE A 118 -25.44 4.71 -4.12
N LEU A 119 -26.25 4.42 -3.14
CA LEU A 119 -26.83 3.10 -2.94
C LEU A 119 -27.75 2.68 -4.10
N SER A 120 -28.49 3.61 -4.70
CA SER A 120 -29.28 3.34 -5.89
C SER A 120 -28.42 3.05 -7.11
N ALA A 121 -27.30 3.78 -7.26
CA ALA A 121 -26.33 3.51 -8.32
C ALA A 121 -25.63 2.16 -8.12
N LEU A 122 -25.38 1.74 -6.87
CA LEU A 122 -24.79 0.44 -6.53
C LEU A 122 -25.69 -0.75 -6.89
N ASP A 123 -27.00 -0.55 -6.98
CA ASP A 123 -27.94 -1.61 -7.42
C ASP A 123 -27.90 -1.85 -8.93
N GLY A 124 -27.35 -0.90 -9.70
CA GLY A 124 -27.23 -0.98 -11.17
C GLY A 124 -25.94 -1.70 -11.62
N SER A 125 -25.73 -1.63 -12.96
CA SER A 125 -24.51 -2.14 -13.57
C SER A 125 -23.32 -1.21 -13.33
N GLY A 126 -22.14 -1.79 -13.06
CA GLY A 126 -20.92 -1.02 -12.82
C GLY A 126 -19.81 -1.79 -12.13
N LEU A 127 -18.74 -1.06 -11.81
CA LEU A 127 -17.56 -1.57 -11.11
C LEU A 127 -17.45 -0.89 -9.75
N TYR A 128 -17.48 -1.67 -8.68
CA TYR A 128 -17.35 -1.19 -7.32
C TYR A 128 -16.01 -1.62 -6.73
N PHE A 129 -15.35 -0.69 -6.03
CA PHE A 129 -14.09 -0.90 -5.35
C PHE A 129 -14.22 -0.45 -3.90
N ALA A 130 -13.82 -1.31 -2.96
CA ALA A 130 -13.70 -0.95 -1.56
C ALA A 130 -12.24 -1.10 -1.10
N PHE A 131 -11.77 -0.12 -0.34
CA PHE A 131 -10.41 -0.09 0.20
C PHE A 131 -10.40 -0.51 1.68
N ALA A 132 -9.25 -0.98 2.16
CA ALA A 132 -9.07 -1.42 3.54
C ALA A 132 -9.22 -0.27 4.56
N CYS A 133 -8.97 0.97 4.13
CA CYS A 133 -9.04 2.18 4.94
C CYS A 133 -9.64 3.34 4.16
N ASP A 134 -9.84 4.45 4.83
CA ASP A 134 -10.14 5.74 4.21
C ASP A 134 -8.86 6.26 3.53
N LEU A 135 -8.77 6.04 2.21
CA LEU A 135 -7.59 6.27 1.42
C LEU A 135 -7.58 7.71 0.87
N PRO A 136 -6.54 8.53 1.09
CA PRO A 136 -6.44 9.82 0.45
C PRO A 136 -6.55 9.71 -1.08
N LEU A 137 -7.45 10.50 -1.67
CA LEU A 137 -7.66 10.49 -3.13
C LEU A 137 -6.37 10.78 -3.90
N GLU A 138 -5.47 11.58 -3.32
CA GLU A 138 -4.15 11.87 -3.88
C GLU A 138 -3.28 10.62 -3.97
N VAL A 139 -3.30 9.75 -2.94
CA VAL A 139 -2.58 8.47 -2.93
C VAL A 139 -3.16 7.51 -3.97
N LEU A 140 -4.49 7.41 -4.05
CA LEU A 140 -5.16 6.59 -5.06
C LEU A 140 -4.84 7.09 -6.48
N SER A 141 -4.90 8.41 -6.70
CA SER A 141 -4.59 9.01 -8.00
C SER A 141 -3.13 8.78 -8.40
N ALA A 142 -2.20 8.94 -7.47
CA ALA A 142 -0.78 8.68 -7.69
C ALA A 142 -0.52 7.21 -8.05
N ARG A 143 -1.18 6.25 -7.35
CA ARG A 143 -1.11 4.84 -7.71
C ARG A 143 -1.55 4.57 -9.15
N LEU A 144 -2.64 5.23 -9.56
CA LEU A 144 -3.22 5.04 -10.90
C LEU A 144 -2.47 5.85 -11.99
N GLY A 145 -1.43 6.59 -11.62
CA GLY A 145 -0.65 7.40 -12.55
C GLY A 145 -1.42 8.60 -13.11
N VAL A 146 -2.44 9.08 -12.40
CA VAL A 146 -3.30 10.20 -12.82
C VAL A 146 -3.28 11.31 -11.79
N GLN A 147 -3.71 12.52 -12.20
CA GLN A 147 -3.87 13.63 -11.27
C GLN A 147 -5.20 13.53 -10.51
N SER A 148 -5.22 13.99 -9.26
CA SER A 148 -6.45 14.11 -8.50
C SER A 148 -7.44 15.03 -9.23
N PRO A 149 -8.71 14.61 -9.40
CA PRO A 149 -9.72 15.38 -10.15
C PRO A 149 -10.23 16.63 -9.39
N THR A 150 -9.82 16.78 -8.15
CA THR A 150 -10.26 17.89 -7.29
C THR A 150 -9.14 18.30 -6.34
N ALA A 151 -9.12 19.59 -5.98
CA ALA A 151 -8.26 20.12 -4.92
C ALA A 151 -8.81 19.83 -3.50
N ARG A 152 -10.02 19.24 -3.38
CA ARG A 152 -10.54 18.83 -2.08
C ARG A 152 -9.75 17.64 -1.56
N GLN A 153 -9.41 17.67 -0.28
CA GLN A 153 -8.88 16.53 0.44
C GLN A 153 -10.04 15.56 0.73
N LEU A 154 -10.10 14.49 -0.04
CA LEU A 154 -11.08 13.42 0.13
C LEU A 154 -10.38 12.16 0.63
N ASP A 155 -11.02 11.47 1.56
CA ASP A 155 -10.61 10.17 2.08
C ASP A 155 -11.57 9.10 1.58
N VAL A 156 -11.17 8.44 0.51
CA VAL A 156 -12.04 7.54 -0.26
C VAL A 156 -12.03 6.14 0.34
N ARG A 157 -13.15 5.70 0.87
CA ARG A 157 -13.36 4.32 1.31
C ARG A 157 -13.87 3.44 0.20
N ARG A 158 -14.73 3.99 -0.68
CA ARG A 158 -15.38 3.25 -1.77
C ARG A 158 -15.45 4.09 -3.02
N CYS A 159 -15.22 3.41 -4.16
CA CYS A 159 -15.43 3.96 -5.50
C CYS A 159 -16.49 3.13 -6.22
N LEU A 160 -17.34 3.79 -7.00
CA LEU A 160 -18.27 3.12 -7.90
C LEU A 160 -18.20 3.81 -9.27
N LEU A 161 -17.90 3.03 -10.30
CA LEU A 161 -18.05 3.43 -11.68
C LEU A 161 -19.38 2.85 -12.19
N SER A 162 -20.43 3.68 -12.21
CA SER A 162 -21.81 3.29 -12.52
C SER A 162 -22.14 3.54 -13.98
N LEU A 163 -22.93 2.66 -14.57
CA LEU A 163 -23.50 2.81 -15.93
C LEU A 163 -24.87 3.50 -15.92
N ASP A 164 -25.08 4.47 -15.01
CA ASP A 164 -26.30 5.26 -14.93
C ASP A 164 -26.38 6.41 -15.95
N GLY A 165 -25.30 6.64 -16.71
CA GLY A 165 -25.25 7.57 -17.83
C GLY A 165 -25.64 6.91 -19.17
N GLU A 166 -26.03 7.73 -20.16
CA GLU A 166 -26.42 7.21 -21.49
C GLU A 166 -25.19 6.73 -22.29
N ASP A 167 -24.14 7.54 -22.39
CA ASP A 167 -22.96 7.27 -23.22
C ASP A 167 -21.70 7.04 -22.39
N THR A 168 -21.60 7.64 -21.23
CA THR A 168 -20.42 7.59 -20.38
C THR A 168 -20.76 7.13 -18.96
N ALA A 169 -19.83 6.44 -18.33
CA ALA A 169 -19.96 6.02 -16.94
C ALA A 169 -19.81 7.19 -15.98
N THR A 170 -20.49 7.12 -14.86
CA THR A 170 -20.45 8.08 -13.75
C THR A 170 -19.56 7.56 -12.63
N LEU A 171 -18.62 8.38 -12.14
CA LEU A 171 -17.79 8.03 -11.00
C LEU A 171 -18.41 8.58 -9.71
N TYR A 172 -18.59 7.71 -8.74
CA TYR A 172 -18.94 8.05 -7.37
C TYR A 172 -17.77 7.73 -6.45
N LEU A 173 -17.43 8.67 -5.57
CA LEU A 173 -16.44 8.51 -4.51
C LEU A 173 -17.13 8.70 -3.17
N GLN A 174 -17.02 7.72 -2.28
CA GLN A 174 -17.54 7.83 -0.92
C GLN A 174 -16.39 8.12 0.03
N ASP A 175 -16.47 9.30 0.65
CA ASP A 175 -15.66 9.70 1.80
C ASP A 175 -16.52 9.48 3.07
N THR A 176 -16.03 8.70 4.02
CA THR A 176 -16.81 8.32 5.21
C THR A 176 -17.11 9.51 6.12
N ARG A 177 -16.31 10.57 6.07
CA ARG A 177 -16.43 11.78 6.89
C ARG A 177 -17.19 12.91 6.19
N GLN A 178 -17.02 13.04 4.87
CA GLN A 178 -17.54 14.18 4.10
C GLN A 178 -18.74 13.82 3.21
N GLY A 179 -19.05 12.53 3.05
CA GLY A 179 -20.20 12.06 2.26
C GLY A 179 -19.84 11.56 0.86
N VAL A 180 -20.79 11.58 -0.05
CA VAL A 180 -20.63 11.04 -1.40
C VAL A 180 -20.49 12.15 -2.43
N TYR A 181 -19.54 11.96 -3.33
CA TYR A 181 -19.26 12.86 -4.45
C TYR A 181 -19.44 12.13 -5.77
N ARG A 182 -20.10 12.81 -6.70
CA ARG A 182 -20.36 12.36 -8.05
C ARG A 182 -19.56 13.18 -9.04
N PHE A 183 -18.99 12.50 -10.06
CA PHE A 183 -18.25 13.09 -11.17
C PHE A 183 -18.74 12.53 -12.49
N SER A 184 -18.82 13.36 -13.53
CA SER A 184 -18.93 12.90 -14.90
C SER A 184 -17.55 12.45 -15.40
N THR A 185 -17.47 11.38 -16.18
CA THR A 185 -16.22 10.86 -16.73
C THR A 185 -16.24 10.80 -18.25
N ALA A 186 -15.11 10.51 -18.88
CA ALA A 186 -15.02 10.20 -20.29
C ALA A 186 -15.05 8.69 -20.58
N VAL A 187 -15.16 7.85 -19.55
CA VAL A 187 -15.18 6.39 -19.69
C VAL A 187 -16.41 5.96 -20.47
N SER A 188 -16.22 5.21 -21.55
CA SER A 188 -17.34 4.72 -22.38
C SER A 188 -18.18 3.71 -21.61
N ALA A 189 -19.48 3.99 -21.46
CA ALA A 189 -20.42 3.05 -20.85
C ALA A 189 -20.50 1.74 -21.64
N ALA A 190 -20.40 1.79 -22.97
CA ALA A 190 -20.40 0.61 -23.84
C ALA A 190 -19.18 -0.30 -23.59
N SER A 191 -17.98 0.28 -23.40
CA SER A 191 -16.78 -0.51 -23.11
C SER A 191 -16.82 -1.20 -21.75
N VAL A 192 -17.31 -0.51 -20.72
CA VAL A 192 -17.51 -1.12 -19.39
C VAL A 192 -18.57 -2.22 -19.46
N LYS A 193 -19.66 -2.00 -20.20
CA LYS A 193 -20.73 -2.97 -20.38
C LYS A 193 -20.22 -4.23 -21.10
N GLU A 194 -19.49 -4.08 -22.21
CA GLU A 194 -18.87 -5.20 -22.94
C GLU A 194 -17.95 -6.03 -22.02
N TYR A 195 -17.15 -5.34 -21.16
CA TYR A 195 -16.34 -6.01 -20.17
C TYR A 195 -17.20 -6.81 -19.18
N LEU A 196 -18.26 -6.21 -18.61
CA LEU A 196 -19.13 -6.88 -17.64
C LEU A 196 -19.87 -8.06 -18.25
N GLU A 197 -20.31 -7.98 -19.52
CA GLU A 197 -20.94 -9.07 -20.25
C GLU A 197 -20.01 -10.25 -20.54
N SER A 198 -18.68 -10.02 -20.55
CA SER A 198 -17.67 -11.07 -20.71
C SER A 198 -17.39 -11.87 -19.44
N GLN A 199 -17.92 -11.44 -18.28
CA GLN A 199 -17.69 -12.10 -17.01
C GLN A 199 -18.73 -13.20 -16.76
N ASP A 200 -18.28 -14.36 -16.30
CA ASP A 200 -19.13 -15.51 -16.00
C ASP A 200 -19.73 -15.41 -14.58
N GLY A 201 -21.06 -15.49 -14.52
CA GLY A 201 -21.82 -15.82 -13.32
C GLY A 201 -21.71 -14.87 -12.14
N GLY A 202 -22.69 -14.89 -11.24
CA GLY A 202 -22.65 -14.21 -9.96
C GLY A 202 -22.21 -15.16 -8.84
N ASN A 203 -21.54 -14.63 -7.80
CA ASN A 203 -21.13 -15.38 -6.62
C ASN A 203 -21.32 -14.62 -5.32
N ALA A 204 -21.87 -13.41 -5.38
CA ALA A 204 -22.06 -12.56 -4.22
C ALA A 204 -23.19 -11.56 -4.41
N ASP A 205 -23.72 -11.05 -3.30
CA ASP A 205 -24.69 -9.96 -3.26
C ASP A 205 -24.42 -9.02 -2.11
N PHE A 206 -24.87 -7.76 -2.25
CA PHE A 206 -24.83 -6.83 -1.13
C PHE A 206 -25.91 -7.15 -0.10
N ALA A 207 -25.60 -7.03 1.20
CA ALA A 207 -26.53 -7.32 2.29
C ALA A 207 -27.89 -6.61 2.12
N ARG A 208 -27.90 -5.39 1.58
CA ARG A 208 -29.12 -4.62 1.31
C ARG A 208 -30.08 -5.29 0.30
N SER A 209 -29.56 -6.16 -0.60
CA SER A 209 -30.35 -6.87 -1.61
C SER A 209 -30.90 -8.21 -1.11
N LEU A 210 -30.46 -8.67 0.06
CA LEU A 210 -30.69 -10.03 0.60
C LEU A 210 -31.81 -10.11 1.64
N GLY A 211 -32.71 -9.19 1.73
CA GLY A 211 -33.89 -9.28 2.61
C GLY A 211 -33.63 -8.93 4.08
N GLU A 212 -34.72 -9.02 4.89
CA GLU A 212 -34.76 -8.50 6.26
C GLU A 212 -33.73 -9.10 7.22
N GLU A 213 -33.31 -10.31 7.00
CA GLU A 213 -32.34 -11.00 7.86
C GLU A 213 -30.92 -10.38 7.78
N TYR A 214 -30.62 -9.57 6.75
CA TYR A 214 -29.39 -8.84 6.57
C TYR A 214 -29.51 -7.33 6.89
N ALA A 215 -30.71 -6.86 7.21
CA ALA A 215 -31.01 -5.43 7.39
C ALA A 215 -30.22 -4.76 8.54
N SER A 216 -29.69 -5.55 9.47
CA SER A 216 -28.83 -5.04 10.55
C SER A 216 -27.40 -4.76 10.12
N LEU A 217 -26.95 -5.28 8.98
CA LEU A 217 -25.60 -5.06 8.47
C LEU A 217 -25.52 -3.76 7.67
N SER A 218 -24.28 -3.28 7.49
CA SER A 218 -24.01 -2.21 6.55
C SER A 218 -24.50 -2.58 5.14
N PRO A 219 -25.14 -1.66 4.41
CA PRO A 219 -25.60 -1.91 3.03
C PRO A 219 -24.47 -2.29 2.08
N TYR A 220 -23.24 -2.01 2.45
CA TYR A 220 -22.01 -2.30 1.70
C TYR A 220 -21.41 -3.66 2.02
N THR A 221 -21.93 -4.38 3.00
CA THR A 221 -21.48 -5.74 3.31
C THR A 221 -21.71 -6.64 2.12
N LEU A 222 -20.63 -7.22 1.60
CA LEU A 222 -20.70 -8.20 0.51
C LEU A 222 -20.83 -9.59 1.09
N VAL A 223 -21.87 -10.29 0.68
CA VAL A 223 -22.19 -11.65 1.10
C VAL A 223 -21.92 -12.57 -0.07
N PHE A 224 -20.98 -13.48 0.09
CA PHE A 224 -20.62 -14.48 -0.91
C PHE A 224 -21.45 -15.75 -0.75
N ASP A 225 -21.77 -16.42 -1.86
CA ASP A 225 -22.42 -17.72 -1.86
C ASP A 225 -21.59 -18.78 -1.12
N SER A 226 -20.27 -18.67 -1.24
CA SER A 226 -19.32 -19.44 -0.47
C SER A 226 -18.13 -18.57 -0.05
N VAL A 227 -17.75 -18.62 1.22
CA VAL A 227 -16.59 -17.93 1.73
C VAL A 227 -15.37 -18.82 1.53
N SER A 228 -14.38 -18.31 0.83
CA SER A 228 -13.11 -19.04 0.64
C SER A 228 -12.41 -19.28 1.98
N ALA A 229 -11.87 -20.47 2.16
CA ALA A 229 -11.09 -20.81 3.34
C ALA A 229 -9.87 -19.88 3.44
N ARG A 230 -9.56 -19.46 4.66
CA ARG A 230 -8.37 -18.68 4.99
C ARG A 230 -7.38 -19.61 5.67
N ARG A 231 -6.14 -19.62 5.21
CA ARG A 231 -5.08 -20.37 5.88
C ARG A 231 -4.74 -19.74 7.21
N GLU A 232 -4.41 -20.56 8.20
CA GLU A 232 -3.86 -20.10 9.47
C GLU A 232 -2.46 -19.52 9.24
N LEU A 233 -2.09 -18.47 9.99
CA LEU A 233 -0.75 -17.89 9.96
C LEU A 233 0.06 -18.40 11.15
N SER A 234 1.31 -18.78 10.92
CA SER A 234 2.33 -18.80 11.95
C SER A 234 2.88 -17.39 12.11
N ALA A 235 3.02 -16.94 13.35
CA ALA A 235 3.49 -15.59 13.66
C ALA A 235 4.68 -15.65 14.63
N ALA A 236 5.66 -14.77 14.43
CA ALA A 236 6.84 -14.69 15.27
C ALA A 236 7.30 -13.24 15.47
N ASN A 237 7.96 -12.98 16.59
CA ASN A 237 8.65 -11.70 16.84
C ASN A 237 9.88 -11.62 15.92
N ALA A 238 9.82 -10.83 14.87
CA ALA A 238 10.90 -10.69 13.91
C ALA A 238 12.04 -9.77 14.39
N LEU A 239 11.83 -9.00 15.46
CA LEU A 239 12.87 -8.17 16.04
C LEU A 239 13.90 -9.00 16.81
N SER A 240 13.48 -10.15 17.40
CA SER A 240 14.38 -11.05 18.14
C SER A 240 15.50 -11.62 17.28
N ASP A 241 15.23 -11.85 15.99
CA ASP A 241 16.17 -12.39 15.01
C ASP A 241 16.84 -11.32 14.16
N TYR A 242 16.59 -10.05 14.46
CA TYR A 242 17.15 -8.93 13.70
C TYR A 242 18.57 -8.63 14.18
N PRO A 243 19.60 -8.75 13.33
CA PRO A 243 20.96 -8.38 13.72
C PRO A 243 21.03 -6.90 14.11
N SER A 244 21.41 -6.61 15.34
CA SER A 244 21.42 -5.25 15.88
C SER A 244 22.24 -4.27 15.02
N GLU A 245 23.40 -4.69 14.50
CA GLU A 245 24.22 -3.84 13.62
C GLU A 245 23.51 -3.53 12.28
N GLU A 246 22.78 -4.47 11.72
CA GLU A 246 22.02 -4.27 10.49
C GLU A 246 20.88 -3.28 10.75
N LEU A 247 20.14 -3.47 11.84
CA LEU A 247 19.04 -2.59 12.23
C LEU A 247 19.53 -1.14 12.44
N LEU A 248 20.64 -0.96 13.17
CA LEU A 248 21.23 0.35 13.40
C LEU A 248 21.66 1.02 12.09
N ARG A 249 22.26 0.28 11.14
CA ARG A 249 22.59 0.84 9.82
C ARG A 249 21.33 1.23 9.03
N ARG A 250 20.27 0.40 9.06
CA ARG A 250 19.01 0.71 8.37
C ARG A 250 18.27 1.91 8.96
N THR A 251 18.48 2.19 10.25
CA THR A 251 17.93 3.36 10.94
C THR A 251 18.91 4.53 10.97
N GLU A 252 20.00 4.46 10.20
CA GLU A 252 21.05 5.50 10.15
C GLU A 252 21.67 5.83 11.52
N PHE A 253 21.70 4.85 12.44
CA PHE A 253 22.46 4.92 13.67
C PHE A 253 23.84 4.29 13.47
N ASN A 254 24.83 4.79 14.22
CA ASN A 254 26.16 4.19 14.21
C ASN A 254 26.11 2.77 14.84
N PRO A 255 26.40 1.70 14.06
CA PRO A 255 26.34 0.32 14.58
C PRO A 255 27.35 0.02 15.69
N HIS A 256 28.37 0.87 15.83
CA HIS A 256 29.45 0.72 16.84
C HIS A 256 29.31 1.72 18.00
N THR A 257 28.16 2.40 18.13
CA THR A 257 27.94 3.32 19.24
C THR A 257 28.06 2.60 20.59
N LYS A 258 28.62 3.32 21.57
CA LYS A 258 28.68 2.86 22.97
C LYS A 258 27.56 3.45 23.82
N ASP A 259 26.81 4.40 23.26
CA ASP A 259 25.71 5.07 23.93
C ASP A 259 24.43 4.21 23.79
N ARG A 260 24.53 3.02 24.41
CA ARG A 260 23.44 2.03 24.44
C ARG A 260 23.37 1.38 25.82
N TYR A 261 22.14 1.12 26.26
CA TYR A 261 21.88 0.46 27.53
C TYR A 261 20.59 -0.35 27.46
N VAL A 262 20.43 -1.26 28.43
CA VAL A 262 19.19 -2.05 28.55
C VAL A 262 18.47 -1.59 29.80
N GLU A 263 17.21 -1.23 29.66
CA GLU A 263 16.32 -0.89 30.78
C GLU A 263 15.93 -2.12 31.60
N SER A 264 15.37 -1.89 32.77
CA SER A 264 14.85 -2.96 33.64
C SER A 264 13.70 -3.76 33.01
N SER A 265 13.00 -3.17 32.02
CA SER A 265 11.98 -3.81 31.18
C SER A 265 12.56 -4.81 30.16
N GLY A 266 13.90 -4.80 29.98
CA GLY A 266 14.57 -5.52 28.90
C GLY A 266 14.64 -4.76 27.58
N THR A 267 14.07 -3.54 27.51
CA THR A 267 14.14 -2.68 26.31
C THR A 267 15.57 -2.20 26.12
N GLU A 268 16.16 -2.44 24.97
CA GLU A 268 17.42 -1.86 24.58
C GLU A 268 17.20 -0.45 24.02
N VAL A 269 17.99 0.52 24.51
CA VAL A 269 17.92 1.92 24.09
C VAL A 269 19.25 2.30 23.49
N VAL A 270 19.21 2.87 22.27
CA VAL A 270 20.38 3.41 21.56
C VAL A 270 20.19 4.91 21.43
N ILE A 271 21.20 5.68 21.80
CA ILE A 271 21.15 7.16 21.77
C ILE A 271 22.21 7.70 20.82
N GLU A 272 21.84 8.65 19.99
CA GLU A 272 22.76 9.37 19.12
C GLU A 272 22.32 10.84 19.00
N GLY A 273 22.96 11.69 19.78
CA GLY A 273 22.55 13.09 19.92
C GLY A 273 21.15 13.23 20.51
N GLN A 274 20.22 13.76 19.73
CA GLN A 274 18.81 13.87 20.12
C GLN A 274 17.97 12.68 19.68
N ARG A 275 18.53 11.81 18.85
CA ARG A 275 17.82 10.62 18.32
C ARG A 275 17.92 9.48 19.31
N LYS A 276 16.80 8.76 19.48
CA LYS A 276 16.71 7.57 20.33
C LYS A 276 15.97 6.47 19.59
N LEU A 277 16.52 5.27 19.66
CA LEU A 277 15.91 4.05 19.13
C LEU A 277 15.70 3.09 20.28
N TYR A 278 14.49 2.54 20.37
CA TYR A 278 14.07 1.60 21.42
C TYR A 278 13.74 0.26 20.78
N LEU A 279 14.39 -0.78 21.24
CA LEU A 279 14.13 -2.17 20.82
C LEU A 279 13.44 -2.87 21.97
N HIS A 280 12.11 -3.00 21.86
CA HIS A 280 11.29 -3.61 22.90
C HIS A 280 11.28 -5.14 22.77
N THR A 281 11.18 -5.84 23.90
CA THR A 281 11.16 -7.31 23.95
C THR A 281 9.92 -7.93 23.31
N ASP A 282 8.84 -7.17 23.18
CA ASP A 282 7.61 -7.57 22.52
C ASP A 282 7.65 -7.52 20.98
N GLY A 283 8.79 -7.08 20.41
CA GLY A 283 8.95 -6.93 18.96
C GLY A 283 8.62 -5.53 18.44
N THR A 284 8.34 -4.58 19.33
CA THR A 284 8.13 -3.19 18.95
C THR A 284 9.48 -2.47 18.80
N LEU A 285 9.66 -1.81 17.68
CA LEU A 285 10.75 -0.88 17.40
C LEU A 285 10.19 0.54 17.44
N SER A 286 10.74 1.42 18.30
CA SER A 286 10.29 2.80 18.40
C SER A 286 11.45 3.76 18.22
N TYR A 287 11.17 4.90 17.65
CA TYR A 287 12.13 5.99 17.42
C TYR A 287 11.56 7.31 17.88
N SER A 288 12.43 8.14 18.40
CA SER A 288 12.16 9.58 18.60
C SER A 288 13.39 10.39 18.26
N GLY A 289 13.19 11.50 17.54
CA GLY A 289 14.27 12.39 17.12
C GLY A 289 13.74 13.79 16.80
N GLY A 290 14.65 14.67 16.39
CA GLY A 290 14.34 16.02 15.95
C GLY A 290 14.34 16.14 14.42
N ALA A 291 14.61 17.35 13.92
CA ALA A 291 14.72 17.63 12.50
C ALA A 291 15.75 16.71 11.82
N ALA A 292 15.36 16.14 10.68
CA ALA A 292 16.22 15.28 9.88
C ALA A 292 17.12 16.11 8.95
N GLU A 293 18.28 15.57 8.62
CA GLU A 293 19.15 16.13 7.58
C GLU A 293 18.63 15.79 6.20
N ASP A 294 18.86 16.66 5.22
CA ASP A 294 18.47 16.41 3.83
C ASP A 294 19.10 15.12 3.31
N GLY A 295 18.26 14.28 2.67
CA GLY A 295 18.68 12.99 2.14
C GLY A 295 18.80 11.86 3.17
N SER A 296 18.44 12.11 4.44
CA SER A 296 18.25 11.08 5.45
C SER A 296 16.97 10.28 5.17
N LEU A 297 16.96 9.03 5.65
CA LEU A 297 15.75 8.17 5.65
C LEU A 297 14.58 8.83 6.42
N PHE A 298 14.88 9.71 7.35
CA PHE A 298 13.91 10.43 8.16
C PHE A 298 13.46 11.76 7.55
N ALA A 299 13.97 12.14 6.38
CA ALA A 299 13.56 13.34 5.67
C ALA A 299 12.41 13.05 4.69
N VAL A 300 11.46 13.97 4.61
CA VAL A 300 10.39 13.94 3.62
C VAL A 300 10.88 14.62 2.34
N ALA A 301 10.98 13.87 1.26
CA ALA A 301 11.25 14.43 -0.06
C ALA A 301 9.96 15.07 -0.60
N ALA A 302 9.84 16.38 -0.46
CA ALA A 302 8.70 17.14 -0.95
C ALA A 302 9.09 18.03 -2.13
N ALA A 303 8.18 18.16 -3.11
CA ALA A 303 8.37 19.07 -4.24
C ALA A 303 8.31 20.54 -3.82
N ASP A 304 7.48 20.85 -2.83
CA ASP A 304 7.37 22.18 -2.18
C ASP A 304 7.45 22.03 -0.67
N ALA A 305 8.53 22.53 -0.09
CA ALA A 305 8.77 22.49 1.36
C ALA A 305 7.68 23.21 2.20
N ALA A 306 6.99 24.17 1.60
CA ALA A 306 5.94 24.93 2.27
C ALA A 306 4.57 24.22 2.22
N HIS A 307 4.38 23.29 1.27
CA HIS A 307 3.11 22.60 1.05
C HIS A 307 3.32 21.12 0.72
N ILE A 308 3.58 20.33 1.76
CA ILE A 308 3.78 18.89 1.61
C ILE A 308 2.41 18.22 1.42
N SER A 309 2.26 17.49 0.32
CA SER A 309 1.03 16.75 0.05
C SER A 309 0.91 15.51 0.94
N ARG A 310 -0.32 15.04 1.18
CA ARG A 310 -0.55 13.80 1.93
C ARG A 310 0.07 12.58 1.23
N ALA A 311 0.16 12.59 -0.09
CA ALA A 311 0.84 11.56 -0.87
C ALA A 311 2.35 11.51 -0.57
N GLU A 312 3.01 12.67 -0.48
CA GLU A 312 4.43 12.76 -0.12
C GLU A 312 4.68 12.29 1.33
N LEU A 313 3.78 12.64 2.27
CA LEU A 313 3.84 12.14 3.65
C LEU A 313 3.71 10.61 3.70
N CYS A 314 2.73 10.05 3.00
CA CYS A 314 2.54 8.60 2.91
C CYS A 314 3.73 7.91 2.24
N ALA A 315 4.32 8.51 1.20
CA ALA A 315 5.49 7.96 0.51
C ALA A 315 6.72 7.93 1.42
N ALA A 316 7.01 9.02 2.16
CA ALA A 316 8.11 9.08 3.11
C ALA A 316 7.95 8.05 4.23
N ALA A 317 6.77 7.98 4.85
CA ALA A 317 6.46 7.00 5.88
C ALA A 317 6.61 5.56 5.35
N ARG A 318 6.09 5.27 4.15
CA ARG A 318 6.22 3.97 3.50
C ARG A 318 7.68 3.61 3.21
N GLY A 319 8.48 4.58 2.75
CA GLY A 319 9.91 4.41 2.50
C GLY A 319 10.65 3.94 3.75
N LEU A 320 10.45 4.65 4.89
CA LEU A 320 11.03 4.26 6.18
C LEU A 320 10.61 2.85 6.59
N ILE A 321 9.29 2.59 6.66
CA ILE A 321 8.77 1.30 7.11
C ILE A 321 9.19 0.18 6.16
N GLY A 322 9.24 0.43 4.85
CA GLY A 322 9.70 -0.53 3.84
C GLY A 322 11.13 -0.98 4.07
N VAL A 323 12.05 -0.04 4.34
CA VAL A 323 13.45 -0.35 4.68
C VAL A 323 13.55 -1.23 5.92
N LEU A 324 12.76 -0.95 6.95
CA LEU A 324 12.81 -1.68 8.22
C LEU A 324 12.21 -3.09 8.12
N THR A 325 11.19 -3.28 7.30
CA THR A 325 10.45 -4.53 7.18
C THR A 325 10.96 -5.45 6.08
N GLN A 326 11.82 -4.96 5.18
CA GLN A 326 12.33 -5.71 4.04
C GLN A 326 12.94 -7.06 4.43
N GLY A 327 12.33 -8.16 3.92
CA GLY A 327 12.76 -9.55 4.20
C GLY A 327 12.48 -10.01 5.63
N ARG A 328 11.67 -9.30 6.41
CA ARG A 328 11.43 -9.58 7.84
C ARG A 328 10.00 -9.99 8.17
N ILE A 329 9.03 -9.63 7.34
CA ILE A 329 7.59 -9.81 7.63
C ILE A 329 6.98 -11.09 7.03
N GLY A 330 7.78 -11.89 6.32
CA GLY A 330 7.34 -13.18 5.74
C GLY A 330 6.38 -12.97 4.57
N ASP A 331 5.23 -13.68 4.60
CA ASP A 331 4.20 -13.62 3.56
C ASP A 331 3.24 -12.43 3.74
N ALA A 332 3.46 -11.59 4.74
CA ALA A 332 2.67 -10.38 4.94
C ALA A 332 3.21 -9.19 4.14
N ALA A 333 2.31 -8.29 3.79
CA ALA A 333 2.61 -6.96 3.27
C ALA A 333 2.03 -5.89 4.20
N LEU A 334 2.57 -4.67 4.13
CA LEU A 334 2.02 -3.52 4.82
C LEU A 334 1.20 -2.68 3.86
N PHE A 335 0.02 -2.27 4.27
CA PHE A 335 -0.84 -1.35 3.55
C PHE A 335 -1.14 -0.11 4.41
N LEU A 336 -1.50 0.99 3.76
CA LEU A 336 -1.92 2.20 4.43
C LEU A 336 -3.25 1.95 5.15
N SER A 337 -3.31 2.20 6.45
CA SER A 337 -4.54 2.11 7.25
C SER A 337 -5.12 3.47 7.62
N GLY A 338 -4.37 4.54 7.46
CA GLY A 338 -4.88 5.90 7.68
C GLY A 338 -3.81 6.97 7.64
N ILE A 339 -4.27 8.21 7.61
CA ILE A 339 -3.46 9.40 7.87
C ILE A 339 -4.30 10.39 8.67
N GLU A 340 -3.76 10.86 9.77
CA GLU A 340 -4.34 11.90 10.60
C GLU A 340 -3.42 13.10 10.62
N SER A 341 -4.00 14.30 10.42
CA SER A 341 -3.24 15.55 10.46
C SER A 341 -3.77 16.42 11.59
N ASP A 342 -2.86 17.07 12.28
CA ASP A 342 -3.12 18.09 13.32
C ASP A 342 -2.33 19.38 13.04
N ASP A 343 -2.35 20.33 13.97
CA ASP A 343 -1.67 21.63 13.81
C ASP A 343 -0.14 21.51 13.74
N ASP A 344 0.44 20.44 14.29
CA ASP A 344 1.88 20.23 14.41
C ASP A 344 2.44 19.33 13.30
N GLY A 345 1.59 18.53 12.62
CA GLY A 345 2.06 17.62 11.59
C GLY A 345 1.05 16.55 11.17
N ALA A 346 1.54 15.38 10.82
CA ALA A 346 0.71 14.25 10.43
C ALA A 346 1.22 12.94 11.01
N THR A 347 0.30 12.00 11.29
CA THR A 347 0.63 10.62 11.64
C THR A 347 0.08 9.70 10.56
N VAL A 348 0.95 8.86 10.00
CA VAL A 348 0.61 7.87 8.97
C VAL A 348 0.58 6.49 9.62
N PHE A 349 -0.49 5.75 9.39
CA PHE A 349 -0.74 4.44 9.97
C PHE A 349 -0.65 3.35 8.93
N PHE A 350 -0.06 2.21 9.30
CA PHE A 350 0.00 1.02 8.47
C PHE A 350 -0.46 -0.20 9.25
N ASP A 351 -1.11 -1.14 8.54
CA ASP A 351 -1.46 -2.45 9.07
C ASP A 351 -0.93 -3.55 8.16
N TYR A 352 -0.86 -4.78 8.71
CA TYR A 352 -0.47 -5.95 7.95
C TYR A 352 -1.63 -6.56 7.17
N MET A 353 -1.29 -7.18 6.05
CA MET A 353 -2.17 -8.01 5.24
C MET A 353 -1.44 -9.27 4.82
N ALA A 354 -2.07 -10.42 4.89
CA ALA A 354 -1.53 -11.68 4.41
C ALA A 354 -2.55 -12.39 3.51
N GLY A 355 -2.13 -12.80 2.32
CA GLY A 355 -3.03 -13.40 1.33
C GLY A 355 -4.29 -12.56 1.08
N GLY A 356 -4.15 -11.24 0.95
CA GLY A 356 -5.24 -10.30 0.74
C GLY A 356 -6.20 -10.11 1.93
N THR A 357 -5.94 -10.74 3.09
CA THR A 357 -6.77 -10.61 4.29
C THR A 357 -6.06 -9.73 5.31
N PRO A 358 -6.71 -8.65 5.81
CA PRO A 358 -6.14 -7.77 6.81
C PRO A 358 -5.81 -8.52 8.11
N ILE A 359 -4.72 -8.11 8.77
CA ILE A 359 -4.35 -8.57 10.12
C ILE A 359 -4.61 -7.42 11.08
N ARG A 360 -5.44 -7.65 12.09
CA ARG A 360 -5.77 -6.71 13.15
C ARG A 360 -5.15 -7.18 14.46
N PHE A 361 -4.50 -6.29 15.18
CA PHE A 361 -4.08 -6.59 16.55
C PHE A 361 -5.27 -6.57 17.50
N ALA A 362 -5.31 -7.52 18.43
CA ALA A 362 -6.43 -7.66 19.36
C ALA A 362 -6.60 -6.46 20.31
N ASP A 363 -5.55 -5.67 20.52
CA ASP A 363 -5.56 -4.44 21.31
C ASP A 363 -5.98 -3.20 20.50
N GLY A 364 -6.28 -3.36 19.20
CA GLY A 364 -6.69 -2.28 18.33
C GLY A 364 -5.55 -1.36 17.85
N SER A 365 -4.30 -1.70 18.17
CA SER A 365 -3.14 -0.92 17.70
C SER A 365 -2.84 -1.17 16.22
N HIS A 366 -2.12 -0.23 15.60
CA HIS A 366 -1.62 -0.38 14.25
C HIS A 366 -0.28 -1.15 14.20
N ALA A 367 0.05 -1.72 13.04
CA ALA A 367 1.33 -2.36 12.80
C ALA A 367 2.47 -1.35 12.80
N ALA A 368 2.24 -0.18 12.22
CA ALA A 368 3.17 0.94 12.28
C ALA A 368 2.45 2.28 12.35
N GLU A 369 3.06 3.20 13.08
CA GLU A 369 2.66 4.59 13.21
C GLU A 369 3.89 5.47 12.95
N VAL A 370 3.79 6.43 12.04
CA VAL A 370 4.90 7.31 11.66
C VAL A 370 4.45 8.76 11.82
N ARG A 371 5.07 9.47 12.76
CA ARG A 371 4.83 10.89 13.01
C ARG A 371 5.76 11.74 12.18
N ILE A 372 5.19 12.69 11.45
CA ILE A 372 5.92 13.61 10.57
C ILE A 372 5.59 15.05 11.00
N GLU A 373 6.61 15.86 11.24
CA GLU A 373 6.50 17.27 11.58
C GLU A 373 7.35 18.08 10.59
N GLY A 374 6.72 18.97 9.85
CA GLY A 374 7.37 19.64 8.74
C GLY A 374 7.92 18.62 7.72
N GLN A 375 9.21 18.70 7.41
CA GLN A 375 9.92 17.79 6.49
C GLN A 375 10.64 16.64 7.18
N SER A 376 10.28 16.30 8.41
CA SER A 376 11.03 15.31 9.22
C SER A 376 10.10 14.28 9.84
N ILE A 377 10.50 13.02 9.77
CA ILE A 377 9.92 11.97 10.58
C ILE A 377 10.52 12.10 11.98
N THR A 378 9.72 12.56 12.94
CA THR A 378 10.16 12.84 14.31
C THR A 378 9.96 11.68 15.26
N ALA A 379 9.03 10.78 14.95
CA ALA A 379 8.82 9.55 15.71
C ALA A 379 8.25 8.45 14.84
N PHE A 380 8.51 7.22 15.20
CA PHE A 380 7.75 6.08 14.71
C PHE A 380 7.65 4.98 15.75
N SER A 381 6.63 4.15 15.61
CA SER A 381 6.47 2.87 16.29
C SER A 381 6.18 1.80 15.24
N LEU A 382 6.87 0.67 15.27
CA LEU A 382 6.71 -0.45 14.34
C LEU A 382 6.71 -1.76 15.12
N ARG A 383 5.62 -2.52 15.04
CA ARG A 383 5.55 -3.89 15.55
C ARG A 383 6.08 -4.84 14.51
N LEU A 384 7.29 -5.31 14.67
CA LEU A 384 7.97 -6.14 13.69
C LEU A 384 7.61 -7.62 13.92
N ARG A 385 6.57 -8.06 13.21
CA ARG A 385 6.07 -9.43 13.23
C ARG A 385 6.28 -10.11 11.89
N ARG A 386 6.71 -11.37 11.91
CA ARG A 386 6.81 -12.23 10.72
C ARG A 386 5.61 -13.15 10.69
N TYR A 387 4.92 -13.16 9.56
CA TYR A 387 3.78 -14.04 9.31
C TYR A 387 4.10 -15.00 8.19
N THR A 388 3.75 -16.28 8.36
CA THR A 388 3.93 -17.30 7.34
C THR A 388 2.65 -18.10 7.20
N LEU A 389 2.14 -18.21 5.95
CA LEU A 389 0.96 -19.02 5.65
C LEU A 389 1.25 -20.49 5.93
N THR A 390 0.40 -21.13 6.74
CA THR A 390 0.52 -22.56 7.04
C THR A 390 -0.31 -23.38 6.04
N GLU A 391 -0.22 -24.70 6.11
CA GLU A 391 -1.07 -25.60 5.33
C GLU A 391 -2.46 -25.82 5.97
N ARG A 392 -2.68 -25.31 7.19
CA ARG A 392 -3.94 -25.46 7.92
C ARG A 392 -4.91 -24.33 7.60
N ASP A 393 -6.17 -24.67 7.46
CA ASP A 393 -7.23 -23.68 7.29
C ASP A 393 -7.72 -23.17 8.65
N SER A 394 -8.00 -21.88 8.69
CA SER A 394 -8.66 -21.23 9.83
C SER A 394 -10.12 -21.69 9.93
N LEU A 395 -10.56 -21.94 11.14
CA LEU A 395 -11.95 -22.33 11.43
C LEU A 395 -12.85 -21.08 11.44
N LEU A 396 -13.37 -20.68 10.30
CA LEU A 396 -14.36 -19.62 10.21
C LEU A 396 -15.74 -20.12 10.67
N LEU A 397 -16.43 -19.32 11.48
CA LEU A 397 -17.82 -19.57 11.81
C LEU A 397 -18.68 -19.54 10.54
N PRO A 398 -19.74 -20.37 10.44
CA PRO A 398 -20.72 -20.23 9.37
C PRO A 398 -21.28 -18.80 9.31
N LEU A 399 -21.45 -18.27 8.09
CA LEU A 399 -21.91 -16.91 7.88
C LEU A 399 -23.20 -16.58 8.66
N ALA A 400 -24.15 -17.51 8.71
CA ALA A 400 -25.40 -17.32 9.44
C ALA A 400 -25.18 -17.04 10.95
N LEU A 401 -24.20 -17.72 11.57
CA LEU A 401 -23.85 -17.48 12.97
C LEU A 401 -23.12 -16.17 13.17
N SER A 402 -22.19 -15.85 12.28
CA SER A 402 -21.45 -14.59 12.32
C SER A 402 -22.37 -13.39 12.13
N ARG A 403 -23.34 -13.50 11.21
CA ARG A 403 -24.42 -12.53 11.03
C ARG A 403 -25.25 -12.34 12.31
N ALA A 404 -25.64 -13.43 12.97
CA ALA A 404 -26.39 -13.34 14.22
C ALA A 404 -25.60 -12.64 15.34
N ILE A 405 -24.28 -12.78 15.37
CA ILE A 405 -23.40 -12.04 16.29
C ILE A 405 -23.34 -10.56 15.88
N ALA A 406 -23.19 -10.28 14.62
CA ALA A 406 -23.11 -8.93 14.07
C ALA A 406 -24.37 -8.09 14.27
N GLN A 407 -25.54 -8.73 14.49
CA GLN A 407 -26.78 -8.03 14.87
C GLN A 407 -26.65 -7.21 16.16
N ARG A 408 -25.65 -7.48 17.00
CA ARG A 408 -25.33 -6.69 18.20
C ARG A 408 -24.66 -5.35 17.85
N TYR A 409 -24.20 -5.19 16.63
CA TYR A 409 -23.50 -4.01 16.12
C TYR A 409 -24.20 -3.48 14.86
N PRO A 410 -25.38 -2.86 14.98
CA PRO A 410 -26.16 -2.42 13.82
C PRO A 410 -25.38 -1.45 12.94
N GLY A 411 -25.44 -1.66 11.64
CA GLY A 411 -24.74 -0.85 10.64
C GLY A 411 -23.28 -1.23 10.41
N CYS A 412 -22.75 -2.23 11.15
CA CYS A 412 -21.38 -2.71 10.90
C CYS A 412 -21.25 -3.41 9.54
N GLU A 413 -20.07 -3.32 8.97
CA GLU A 413 -19.66 -4.11 7.81
C GLU A 413 -19.06 -5.45 8.30
N LEU A 414 -19.68 -6.56 7.93
CA LEU A 414 -19.18 -7.89 8.30
C LEU A 414 -18.09 -8.31 7.32
N THR A 415 -16.87 -8.49 7.85
CA THR A 415 -15.69 -8.83 7.05
C THR A 415 -14.88 -9.95 7.69
N VAL A 416 -13.92 -10.53 6.97
CA VAL A 416 -12.97 -11.49 7.52
C VAL A 416 -11.62 -10.81 7.72
N ALA A 417 -11.03 -10.97 8.89
CA ALA A 417 -9.67 -10.55 9.18
C ALA A 417 -8.94 -11.58 10.05
N TYR A 418 -7.64 -11.57 10.04
CA TYR A 418 -6.81 -12.24 11.04
C TYR A 418 -6.80 -11.42 12.32
N ILE A 419 -6.89 -12.10 13.49
CA ILE A 419 -6.80 -11.44 14.80
C ILE A 419 -5.52 -11.91 15.48
N ASP A 420 -4.54 -11.01 15.55
CA ASP A 420 -3.27 -11.29 16.24
C ASP A 420 -3.35 -10.87 17.71
N SER A 421 -3.36 -11.86 18.58
CA SER A 421 -3.31 -11.69 20.04
C SER A 421 -1.89 -11.92 20.59
N TYR A 422 -0.88 -11.66 19.77
CA TYR A 422 0.55 -11.83 20.07
C TYR A 422 1.01 -13.29 20.29
N GLY A 423 0.19 -14.26 19.88
CA GLY A 423 0.56 -15.67 19.88
C GLY A 423 1.43 -16.07 18.68
N ASP A 424 1.81 -17.37 18.67
CA ASP A 424 2.60 -17.96 17.57
C ASP A 424 1.71 -18.44 16.41
N SER A 425 0.41 -18.42 16.58
CA SER A 425 -0.60 -18.81 15.59
C SER A 425 -1.71 -17.78 15.53
N VAL A 426 -2.09 -17.39 14.31
CA VAL A 426 -3.10 -16.37 14.06
C VAL A 426 -4.14 -16.92 13.09
N GLY A 427 -5.36 -17.06 13.58
CA GLY A 427 -6.50 -17.53 12.80
C GLY A 427 -7.32 -16.38 12.23
N ALA A 428 -7.96 -16.62 11.08
CA ALA A 428 -8.95 -15.71 10.53
C ALA A 428 -10.28 -15.83 11.28
N SER A 429 -10.96 -14.70 11.44
CA SER A 429 -12.27 -14.60 12.08
C SER A 429 -13.13 -13.55 11.40
N TRP A 430 -14.43 -13.66 11.59
CA TRP A 430 -15.33 -12.57 11.21
C TRP A 430 -15.18 -11.41 12.18
N ILE A 431 -15.11 -10.21 11.62
CA ILE A 431 -15.10 -8.94 12.36
C ILE A 431 -16.28 -8.08 11.92
N ALA A 432 -16.74 -7.25 12.81
CA ALA A 432 -17.76 -6.23 12.61
C ALA A 432 -17.05 -4.87 12.63
N ASP A 433 -16.78 -4.32 11.45
CA ASP A 433 -16.11 -3.02 11.25
C ASP A 433 -17.10 -1.86 11.25
#